data_85c0d28be4170c87d61b2c421ba47f83
#
_entry.id   85c0d28be4170c87d61b2c421ba47f83
#
_cell.length_a   1.000
_cell.length_b   1.000
_cell.length_c   1.000
_cell.angle_alpha   90.00
_cell.angle_beta   90.00
_cell.angle_gamma   90.00
#
_symmetry.space_group_name_H-M   'P 1'
#
loop_
_entity.id
_entity.type
_entity.pdbx_description
1 polymer ?
#
loop_
_entity_poly.entity_id
_entity_poly.type
_entity_poly.pdbx_seq_one_letter_code
_entity_poly.pdbx_strand_id
1 'polypeptide(L)'
;MKAQGQKSPENQLGTWYMYNGSHKLSENYSLKTMAHFRYYEMASAFQQEIYRLGINYTLSPKTNITAGVSYATADVVYDTSSINLYESRFYEDLNLKWNWNKFTTKHRFRLEQRFIHKNLNTDQFQHWLRYDLNISYPLSKTWSAFVFNELFLNLNSSKRFNQNWTGTGLLYKWNQNIKLKIGYFQIKTPNTVLKRAQLGILINTDFSKQAI
;
A
#
# COMPACT_ATOMS: atom_id res chain seq x y z
N MET A 1 8.99 -42.31 -1.46
CA MET A 1 9.13 -41.05 -0.78
C MET A 1 8.77 -39.92 -1.74
N LYS A 2 7.65 -39.20 -1.54
CA LYS A 2 7.36 -37.98 -2.29
C LYS A 2 8.32 -36.90 -1.79
N ALA A 3 9.17 -36.36 -2.66
CA ALA A 3 9.98 -35.19 -2.33
C ALA A 3 8.99 -34.10 -1.88
N GLN A 4 9.04 -33.69 -0.61
CA GLN A 4 8.37 -32.48 -0.13
C GLN A 4 9.00 -31.33 -0.89
N GLY A 5 8.26 -30.78 -1.84
CA GLY A 5 8.71 -29.60 -2.60
C GLY A 5 9.10 -28.51 -1.62
N GLN A 6 10.28 -27.96 -1.79
CA GLN A 6 10.82 -26.89 -0.97
C GLN A 6 9.79 -25.75 -0.92
N LYS A 7 9.33 -25.38 0.27
CA LYS A 7 8.43 -24.24 0.46
C LYS A 7 9.11 -22.99 -0.08
N SER A 8 8.48 -22.27 -0.98
CA SER A 8 8.96 -20.99 -1.50
C SER A 8 7.84 -19.97 -1.50
N PRO A 9 8.16 -18.67 -1.38
CA PRO A 9 7.15 -17.61 -1.33
C PRO A 9 6.31 -17.49 -2.60
N GLU A 10 6.81 -17.97 -3.75
CA GLU A 10 6.09 -18.00 -5.02
C GLU A 10 4.93 -19.00 -5.02
N ASN A 11 5.09 -20.09 -4.27
CA ASN A 11 4.10 -21.16 -4.17
C ASN A 11 3.03 -20.89 -3.09
N GLN A 12 3.18 -19.79 -2.34
CA GLN A 12 2.28 -19.44 -1.24
C GLN A 12 1.35 -18.29 -1.61
N LEU A 13 0.14 -18.31 -1.07
CA LEU A 13 -0.75 -17.16 -1.07
C LEU A 13 -0.47 -16.34 0.20
N GLY A 14 0.35 -15.31 0.06
CA GLY A 14 0.59 -14.38 1.18
C GLY A 14 -0.63 -13.49 1.41
N THR A 15 -0.78 -13.02 2.65
CA THR A 15 -1.90 -12.17 3.04
C THR A 15 -1.42 -10.87 3.65
N TRP A 16 -2.08 -9.77 3.27
CA TRP A 16 -1.86 -8.44 3.79
C TRP A 16 -3.08 -7.96 4.55
N TYR A 17 -2.90 -7.66 5.83
CA TYR A 17 -3.88 -7.03 6.69
C TYR A 17 -3.60 -5.54 6.74
N MET A 18 -4.58 -4.71 6.37
CA MET A 18 -4.32 -3.30 6.08
C MET A 18 -5.31 -2.39 6.80
N TYR A 19 -4.79 -1.46 7.56
CA TYR A 19 -5.52 -0.29 8.04
C TYR A 19 -5.08 0.93 7.24
N ASN A 20 -6.05 1.74 6.76
CA ASN A 20 -5.79 3.04 6.15
C ASN A 20 -6.78 4.06 6.70
N GLY A 21 -6.27 5.13 7.30
CA GLY A 21 -7.04 6.22 7.88
C GLY A 21 -6.92 7.50 7.07
N SER A 22 -8.00 8.29 7.07
CA SER A 22 -8.04 9.66 6.56
C SER A 22 -8.89 10.49 7.50
N HIS A 23 -8.26 11.39 8.24
CA HIS A 23 -8.85 12.15 9.31
C HIS A 23 -8.86 13.62 8.91
N LYS A 24 -10.02 14.14 8.51
CA LYS A 24 -10.17 15.55 8.12
C LYS A 24 -10.01 16.43 9.34
N LEU A 25 -9.04 17.36 9.29
CA LEU A 25 -8.71 18.30 10.37
C LEU A 25 -9.30 19.69 10.12
N SER A 26 -9.36 20.10 8.84
CA SER A 26 -9.96 21.35 8.39
C SER A 26 -10.51 21.19 6.96
N GLU A 27 -10.95 22.26 6.31
CA GLU A 27 -11.44 22.20 4.93
C GLU A 27 -10.41 21.59 3.97
N ASN A 28 -9.15 21.98 4.11
CA ASN A 28 -8.09 21.61 3.19
C ASN A 28 -7.10 20.58 3.76
N TYR A 29 -7.04 20.37 5.08
CA TYR A 29 -6.07 19.49 5.71
C TYR A 29 -6.68 18.19 6.22
N SER A 30 -5.98 17.09 5.98
CA SER A 30 -6.31 15.77 6.54
C SER A 30 -5.05 15.05 6.99
N LEU A 31 -5.14 14.35 8.13
CA LEU A 31 -4.11 13.40 8.57
C LEU A 31 -4.33 12.07 7.87
N LYS A 32 -3.29 11.50 7.30
CA LYS A 32 -3.27 10.15 6.72
C LYS A 32 -2.51 9.22 7.65
N THR A 33 -3.14 8.11 8.00
CA THR A 33 -2.56 7.06 8.85
C THR A 33 -2.62 5.72 8.15
N MET A 34 -1.65 4.84 8.39
CA MET A 34 -1.61 3.52 7.80
C MET A 34 -0.85 2.56 8.72
N ALA A 35 -1.38 1.35 8.85
CA ALA A 35 -0.68 0.20 9.41
C ALA A 35 -0.96 -1.02 8.55
N HIS A 36 0.09 -1.64 8.02
CA HIS A 36 -0.01 -2.85 7.20
C HIS A 36 0.83 -3.95 7.80
N PHE A 37 0.22 -5.13 7.96
CA PHE A 37 0.87 -6.36 8.38
C PHE A 37 0.84 -7.35 7.22
N ARG A 38 2.00 -7.80 6.81
CA ARG A 38 2.19 -8.64 5.63
C ARG A 38 2.78 -9.97 6.03
N TYR A 39 2.25 -11.03 5.46
CA TYR A 39 2.70 -12.39 5.69
C TYR A 39 2.97 -13.06 4.35
N TYR A 40 3.94 -13.95 4.33
CA TYR A 40 4.22 -14.79 3.16
C TYR A 40 3.14 -15.85 2.95
N GLU A 41 2.46 -16.28 4.01
CA GLU A 41 1.31 -17.18 4.03
C GLU A 41 0.08 -16.46 4.59
N MET A 42 -1.04 -17.16 4.83
CA MET A 42 -2.29 -16.51 5.23
C MET A 42 -2.21 -15.73 6.56
N ALA A 43 -1.55 -16.30 7.59
CA ALA A 43 -1.37 -15.64 8.89
C ALA A 43 -0.09 -16.11 9.57
N SER A 44 0.84 -16.70 8.83
CA SER A 44 2.11 -17.23 9.28
C SER A 44 3.24 -16.78 8.35
N ALA A 45 4.49 -17.06 8.73
CA ALA A 45 5.67 -16.62 8.01
C ALA A 45 5.63 -15.08 7.79
N PHE A 46 5.96 -14.33 8.86
CA PHE A 46 6.00 -12.87 8.86
C PHE A 46 6.85 -12.36 7.70
N GLN A 47 6.36 -11.33 7.00
CA GLN A 47 7.07 -10.70 5.88
C GLN A 47 7.46 -9.27 6.22
N GLN A 48 6.49 -8.45 6.65
CA GLN A 48 6.75 -7.02 6.87
C GLN A 48 5.60 -6.38 7.64
N GLU A 49 5.93 -5.43 8.49
CA GLU A 49 4.99 -4.43 8.99
C GLU A 49 5.40 -3.04 8.51
N ILE A 50 4.41 -2.18 8.25
CA ILE A 50 4.66 -0.82 7.79
C ILE A 50 3.68 0.11 8.49
N TYR A 51 4.22 1.16 9.10
CA TYR A 51 3.45 2.27 9.67
C TYR A 51 3.72 3.53 8.86
N ARG A 52 2.69 4.35 8.68
CA ARG A 52 2.81 5.59 7.89
C ARG A 52 1.96 6.69 8.50
N LEU A 53 2.51 7.89 8.53
CA LEU A 53 1.85 9.11 8.93
C LEU A 53 2.11 10.19 7.88
N GLY A 54 1.11 10.99 7.52
CA GLY A 54 1.28 12.07 6.55
C GLY A 54 0.21 13.13 6.66
N ILE A 55 0.58 14.34 6.27
CA ILE A 55 -0.35 15.47 6.12
C ILE A 55 -0.73 15.58 4.65
N ASN A 56 -2.01 15.62 4.40
CA ASN A 56 -2.59 15.81 3.09
C ASN A 56 -3.19 17.20 2.98
N TYR A 57 -2.89 17.89 1.90
CA TYR A 57 -3.47 19.17 1.53
C TYR A 57 -4.30 19.04 0.25
N THR A 58 -5.54 19.49 0.30
CA THR A 58 -6.48 19.47 -0.82
C THR A 58 -6.32 20.75 -1.64
N LEU A 59 -5.76 20.63 -2.85
CA LEU A 59 -5.60 21.73 -3.80
C LEU A 59 -6.90 22.04 -4.56
N SER A 60 -7.66 20.98 -4.85
CA SER A 60 -8.95 21.05 -5.54
C SER A 60 -9.77 19.79 -5.26
N PRO A 61 -11.06 19.73 -5.63
CA PRO A 61 -11.86 18.51 -5.51
C PRO A 61 -11.29 17.27 -6.24
N LYS A 62 -10.35 17.51 -7.19
CA LYS A 62 -9.73 16.45 -7.99
C LYS A 62 -8.27 16.23 -7.69
N THR A 63 -7.62 17.12 -6.93
CA THR A 63 -6.16 17.12 -6.73
C THR A 63 -5.81 17.34 -5.27
N ASN A 64 -4.98 16.45 -4.72
CA ASN A 64 -4.38 16.67 -3.41
C ASN A 64 -2.92 16.21 -3.40
N ILE A 65 -2.16 16.79 -2.50
CA ILE A 65 -0.77 16.41 -2.21
C ILE A 65 -0.68 15.89 -0.79
N THR A 66 0.23 14.94 -0.57
CA THR A 66 0.51 14.43 0.77
C THR A 66 2.01 14.37 0.97
N ALA A 67 2.49 14.80 2.13
CA ALA A 67 3.87 14.57 2.56
C ALA A 67 3.85 13.84 3.90
N GLY A 68 4.81 12.95 4.12
CA GLY A 68 4.83 12.20 5.36
C GLY A 68 6.03 11.28 5.52
N VAL A 69 5.96 10.51 6.60
CA VAL A 69 6.98 9.55 7.01
C VAL A 69 6.40 8.15 7.11
N SER A 70 7.24 7.16 6.93
CA SER A 70 6.89 5.77 7.25
C SER A 70 8.07 5.04 7.87
N TYR A 71 7.73 4.06 8.70
CA TYR A 71 8.67 3.11 9.28
C TYR A 71 8.23 1.71 8.92
N ALA A 72 9.17 0.84 8.60
CA ALA A 72 8.90 -0.55 8.28
C ALA A 72 9.96 -1.47 8.88
N THR A 73 9.52 -2.65 9.30
CA THR A 73 10.40 -3.78 9.62
C THR A 73 10.06 -4.94 8.72
N ALA A 74 11.04 -5.71 8.30
CA ALA A 74 10.81 -6.85 7.42
C ALA A 74 11.72 -8.03 7.75
N ASP A 75 11.18 -9.23 7.56
CA ASP A 75 11.93 -10.45 7.31
C ASP A 75 11.97 -10.65 5.79
N VAL A 76 13.12 -10.41 5.18
CA VAL A 76 13.26 -10.53 3.72
C VAL A 76 13.57 -11.97 3.28
N VAL A 77 13.79 -12.85 4.23
CA VAL A 77 14.04 -14.28 3.99
C VAL A 77 12.79 -15.06 4.38
N TYR A 78 12.26 -15.81 3.44
CA TYR A 78 11.05 -16.60 3.70
C TYR A 78 11.26 -17.62 4.80
N ASP A 79 10.35 -17.67 5.78
CA ASP A 79 10.23 -18.66 6.86
C ASP A 79 11.42 -18.69 7.84
N THR A 80 12.13 -17.57 8.03
CA THR A 80 13.19 -17.47 9.05
C THR A 80 12.70 -16.92 10.37
N SER A 81 11.53 -16.26 10.38
CA SER A 81 10.92 -15.60 11.55
C SER A 81 11.84 -14.58 12.23
N SER A 82 12.78 -14.00 11.48
CA SER A 82 13.72 -13.01 11.98
C SER A 82 13.61 -11.68 11.20
N ILE A 83 13.47 -10.58 11.95
CA ILE A 83 13.52 -9.25 11.38
C ILE A 83 14.99 -8.95 11.04
N ASN A 84 15.25 -8.70 9.76
CA ASN A 84 16.61 -8.46 9.26
C ASN A 84 16.70 -7.18 8.41
N LEU A 85 15.61 -6.41 8.31
CA LEU A 85 15.58 -5.12 7.64
C LEU A 85 14.70 -4.13 8.41
N TYR A 86 15.26 -2.94 8.61
CA TYR A 86 14.58 -1.77 9.17
C TYR A 86 14.62 -0.66 8.15
N GLU A 87 13.54 0.10 8.02
CA GLU A 87 13.47 1.12 7.00
C GLU A 87 12.66 2.33 7.47
N SER A 88 13.25 3.51 7.32
CA SER A 88 12.58 4.81 7.45
C SER A 88 12.43 5.44 6.07
N ARG A 89 11.31 6.10 5.83
CA ARG A 89 11.02 6.76 4.55
C ARG A 89 10.44 8.14 4.77
N PHE A 90 10.87 9.08 3.95
CA PHE A 90 10.06 10.24 3.61
C PHE A 90 9.32 9.95 2.31
N TYR A 91 8.10 10.46 2.18
CA TYR A 91 7.35 10.30 0.94
C TYR A 91 6.51 11.54 0.63
N GLU A 92 6.36 11.80 -0.66
CA GLU A 92 5.46 12.79 -1.21
C GLU A 92 4.53 12.13 -2.23
N ASP A 93 3.23 12.45 -2.14
CA ASP A 93 2.21 12.00 -3.08
C ASP A 93 1.59 13.18 -3.82
N LEU A 94 1.43 13.04 -5.13
CA LEU A 94 0.46 13.76 -5.92
C LEU A 94 -0.69 12.80 -6.25
N ASN A 95 -1.89 13.12 -5.80
CA ASN A 95 -3.08 12.32 -6.03
C ASN A 95 -4.05 13.09 -6.94
N LEU A 96 -4.48 12.43 -8.02
CA LEU A 96 -5.43 12.96 -8.98
C LEU A 96 -6.64 12.03 -9.06
N LYS A 97 -7.84 12.61 -9.14
CA LYS A 97 -9.10 11.86 -9.20
C LYS A 97 -9.96 12.38 -10.33
N TRP A 98 -10.46 11.47 -11.18
CA TRP A 98 -11.47 11.77 -12.18
C TRP A 98 -12.66 10.83 -12.05
N ASN A 99 -13.83 11.34 -12.43
CA ASN A 99 -15.04 10.55 -12.56
C ASN A 99 -15.50 10.61 -14.01
N TRP A 100 -15.77 9.45 -14.59
CA TRP A 100 -16.34 9.31 -15.92
C TRP A 100 -17.49 8.31 -15.86
N ASN A 101 -18.72 8.80 -16.08
CA ASN A 101 -19.94 8.05 -15.84
C ASN A 101 -19.95 7.48 -14.39
N LYS A 102 -20.05 6.14 -14.27
CA LYS A 102 -20.01 5.44 -12.98
C LYS A 102 -18.59 5.09 -12.54
N PHE A 103 -17.58 5.27 -13.40
CA PHE A 103 -16.20 4.96 -13.03
C PHE A 103 -15.55 6.10 -12.26
N THR A 104 -14.79 5.74 -11.25
CA THR A 104 -13.86 6.65 -10.57
C THR A 104 -12.44 6.14 -10.83
N THR A 105 -11.59 7.00 -11.41
CA THR A 105 -10.17 6.75 -11.59
C THR A 105 -9.37 7.57 -10.58
N LYS A 106 -8.37 6.95 -9.98
CA LYS A 106 -7.43 7.61 -9.08
C LYS A 106 -6.02 7.31 -9.55
N HIS A 107 -5.22 8.35 -9.64
CA HIS A 107 -3.80 8.26 -9.96
C HIS A 107 -3.02 8.78 -8.76
N ARG A 108 -1.98 8.07 -8.37
CA ARG A 108 -1.05 8.54 -7.36
C ARG A 108 0.36 8.42 -7.92
N PHE A 109 1.05 9.53 -7.94
CA PHE A 109 2.49 9.59 -8.13
C PHE A 109 3.13 9.75 -6.77
N ARG A 110 4.06 8.88 -6.41
CA ARG A 110 4.75 8.89 -5.13
C ARG A 110 6.25 8.89 -5.35
N LEU A 111 6.92 9.84 -4.72
CA LEU A 111 8.37 9.82 -4.52
C LEU A 111 8.66 9.32 -3.10
N GLU A 112 9.61 8.40 -2.95
CA GLU A 112 10.05 7.89 -1.64
C GLU A 112 11.56 8.04 -1.52
N GLN A 113 12.03 8.66 -0.44
CA GLN A 113 13.42 8.65 0.02
C GLN A 113 13.49 7.57 1.11
N ARG A 114 14.23 6.49 0.82
CA ARG A 114 14.25 5.29 1.64
C ARG A 114 15.62 5.12 2.28
N PHE A 115 15.64 5.09 3.59
CA PHE A 115 16.81 4.81 4.43
C PHE A 115 16.65 3.38 4.94
N ILE A 116 17.43 2.46 4.40
CA ILE A 116 17.33 1.02 4.63
C ILE A 116 18.54 0.57 5.42
N HIS A 117 18.30 0.00 6.59
CA HIS A 117 19.30 -0.62 7.45
C HIS A 117 19.09 -2.14 7.47
N LYS A 118 20.13 -2.90 7.16
CA LYS A 118 20.16 -4.37 7.22
C LYS A 118 21.09 -4.83 8.33
N ASN A 119 20.77 -5.97 8.97
CA ASN A 119 21.55 -6.51 10.09
C ASN A 119 23.05 -6.76 9.81
N LEU A 120 23.49 -6.75 8.56
CA LEU A 120 24.89 -6.92 8.16
C LEU A 120 25.64 -5.59 7.97
N ASN A 121 25.24 -4.52 8.66
CA ASN A 121 25.87 -3.20 8.63
C ASN A 121 25.96 -2.55 7.24
N THR A 122 24.97 -2.79 6.40
CA THR A 122 24.89 -2.13 5.07
C THR A 122 23.73 -1.16 5.04
N ASP A 123 24.01 0.10 5.30
CA ASP A 123 23.05 1.16 5.10
C ASP A 123 22.91 1.48 3.62
N GLN A 124 21.69 1.61 3.16
CA GLN A 124 21.38 1.97 1.78
C GLN A 124 20.43 3.14 1.73
N PHE A 125 20.72 4.09 0.89
CA PHE A 125 19.81 5.17 0.58
C PHE A 125 19.30 5.00 -0.86
N GLN A 126 17.97 5.04 -1.03
CA GLN A 126 17.34 4.83 -2.31
C GLN A 126 16.22 5.83 -2.56
N HIS A 127 16.09 6.28 -3.81
CA HIS A 127 14.94 7.03 -4.29
C HIS A 127 14.06 6.11 -5.14
N TRP A 128 12.77 6.07 -4.80
CA TRP A 128 11.81 5.31 -5.57
C TRP A 128 10.71 6.20 -6.09
N LEU A 129 10.37 6.03 -7.38
CA LEU A 129 9.19 6.60 -7.99
C LEU A 129 8.14 5.48 -8.11
N ARG A 130 6.92 5.78 -7.68
CA ARG A 130 5.79 4.85 -7.77
C ARG A 130 4.64 5.52 -8.47
N TYR A 131 4.00 4.80 -9.38
CA TYR A 131 2.76 5.21 -10.01
C TYR A 131 1.68 4.17 -9.76
N ASP A 132 0.58 4.58 -9.12
CA ASP A 132 -0.61 3.75 -8.86
C ASP A 132 -1.80 4.28 -9.65
N LEU A 133 -2.42 3.42 -10.43
CA LEU A 133 -3.70 3.62 -11.08
C LEU A 133 -4.73 2.71 -10.42
N ASN A 134 -5.80 3.30 -9.89
CA ASN A 134 -6.93 2.56 -9.35
C ASN A 134 -8.22 2.99 -10.05
N ILE A 135 -8.96 2.03 -10.56
CA ILE A 135 -10.26 2.24 -11.23
C ILE A 135 -11.30 1.50 -10.41
N SER A 136 -12.36 2.19 -10.01
CA SER A 136 -13.46 1.61 -9.25
C SER A 136 -14.82 1.86 -9.92
N TYR A 137 -15.72 0.89 -9.73
CA TYR A 137 -17.08 0.90 -10.27
C TYR A 137 -18.06 0.53 -9.16
N PRO A 138 -19.12 1.34 -8.90
CA PRO A 138 -20.15 1.01 -7.92
C PRO A 138 -21.06 -0.09 -8.47
N LEU A 139 -21.12 -1.21 -7.77
CA LEU A 139 -22.03 -2.32 -8.07
C LEU A 139 -23.41 -2.10 -7.45
N SER A 140 -23.43 -1.47 -6.25
CA SER A 140 -24.63 -1.12 -5.52
C SER A 140 -24.39 0.12 -4.63
N LYS A 141 -25.35 0.48 -3.77
CA LYS A 141 -25.19 1.56 -2.77
C LYS A 141 -24.10 1.24 -1.73
N THR A 142 -23.77 -0.03 -1.51
CA THR A 142 -22.82 -0.50 -0.50
C THR A 142 -21.59 -1.19 -1.08
N TRP A 143 -21.66 -1.76 -2.27
CA TRP A 143 -20.58 -2.50 -2.89
C TRP A 143 -19.96 -1.77 -4.08
N SER A 144 -18.65 -1.81 -4.17
CA SER A 144 -17.90 -1.36 -5.35
C SER A 144 -16.82 -2.38 -5.70
N ALA A 145 -16.63 -2.62 -6.99
CA ALA A 145 -15.47 -3.36 -7.49
C ALA A 145 -14.33 -2.37 -7.79
N PHE A 146 -13.09 -2.85 -7.72
CA PHE A 146 -11.92 -2.08 -8.15
C PHE A 146 -10.90 -2.97 -8.85
N VAL A 147 -10.13 -2.36 -9.74
CA VAL A 147 -8.89 -2.90 -10.28
C VAL A 147 -7.78 -1.89 -10.05
N PHE A 148 -6.54 -2.36 -9.90
CA PHE A 148 -5.42 -1.45 -9.74
C PHE A 148 -4.15 -2.00 -10.40
N ASN A 149 -3.27 -1.08 -10.74
CA ASN A 149 -1.90 -1.35 -11.14
C ASN A 149 -0.97 -0.35 -10.47
N GLU A 150 0.09 -0.82 -9.83
CA GLU A 150 1.10 0.03 -9.24
C GLU A 150 2.50 -0.37 -9.72
N LEU A 151 3.17 0.56 -10.38
CA LEU A 151 4.54 0.43 -10.88
C LEU A 151 5.53 1.05 -9.89
N PHE A 152 6.65 0.36 -9.66
CA PHE A 152 7.72 0.79 -8.76
C PHE A 152 9.04 0.87 -9.54
N LEU A 153 9.65 2.04 -9.51
CA LEU A 153 10.93 2.32 -10.15
C LEU A 153 11.95 2.73 -9.08
N ASN A 154 13.10 2.05 -9.06
CA ASN A 154 14.24 2.47 -8.25
C ASN A 154 15.10 3.43 -9.08
N LEU A 155 15.17 4.70 -8.69
CA LEU A 155 15.88 5.75 -9.44
C LEU A 155 17.41 5.68 -9.27
N ASN A 156 17.89 4.97 -8.25
CA ASN A 156 19.33 4.78 -8.01
C ASN A 156 19.91 3.57 -8.78
N SER A 157 19.07 2.76 -9.44
CA SER A 157 19.48 1.58 -10.17
C SER A 157 19.50 1.84 -11.68
N SER A 158 20.49 1.29 -12.38
CA SER A 158 20.52 1.27 -13.86
C SER A 158 19.33 0.49 -14.42
N LYS A 159 18.94 -0.60 -13.78
CA LYS A 159 17.72 -1.36 -14.04
C LYS A 159 16.60 -0.78 -13.16
N ARG A 160 15.96 0.29 -13.63
CA ARG A 160 14.97 1.05 -12.83
C ARG A 160 13.76 0.26 -12.40
N PHE A 161 13.28 -0.70 -13.21
CA PHE A 161 12.13 -1.53 -12.85
C PHE A 161 12.45 -2.36 -11.61
N ASN A 162 11.65 -2.20 -10.57
CA ASN A 162 11.75 -2.98 -9.34
C ASN A 162 10.61 -3.99 -9.23
N GLN A 163 9.37 -3.53 -9.31
CA GLN A 163 8.20 -4.39 -9.25
C GLN A 163 6.96 -3.72 -9.83
N ASN A 164 5.98 -4.53 -10.18
CA ASN A 164 4.65 -4.11 -10.59
C ASN A 164 3.59 -4.92 -9.84
N TRP A 165 2.62 -4.24 -9.27
CA TRP A 165 1.50 -4.84 -8.56
C TRP A 165 0.25 -4.69 -9.40
N THR A 166 -0.44 -5.77 -9.69
CA THR A 166 -1.70 -5.74 -10.45
C THR A 166 -2.73 -6.58 -9.72
N GLY A 167 -3.90 -6.02 -9.49
CA GLY A 167 -4.92 -6.73 -8.75
C GLY A 167 -6.32 -6.17 -8.87
N THR A 168 -7.23 -6.84 -8.19
CA THR A 168 -8.66 -6.53 -8.17
C THR A 168 -9.25 -6.84 -6.80
N GLY A 169 -10.45 -6.34 -6.55
CA GLY A 169 -11.16 -6.66 -5.33
C GLY A 169 -12.50 -5.94 -5.20
N LEU A 170 -13.04 -6.05 -4.01
CA LEU A 170 -14.31 -5.45 -3.62
C LEU A 170 -14.11 -4.53 -2.42
N LEU A 171 -14.89 -3.46 -2.39
CA LEU A 171 -15.05 -2.56 -1.27
C LEU A 171 -16.49 -2.65 -0.79
N TYR A 172 -16.68 -2.91 0.50
CA TYR A 172 -17.96 -2.88 1.18
C TYR A 172 -18.06 -1.65 2.07
N LYS A 173 -19.04 -0.80 1.83
CA LYS A 173 -19.33 0.38 2.65
C LYS A 173 -20.15 -0.09 3.87
N TRP A 174 -19.47 -0.27 5.02
CA TRP A 174 -20.11 -0.65 6.28
C TRP A 174 -21.00 0.49 6.79
N ASN A 175 -20.45 1.72 6.84
CA ASN A 175 -21.17 2.95 7.18
C ASN A 175 -20.52 4.16 6.46
N GLN A 176 -20.87 5.38 6.89
CA GLN A 176 -20.32 6.59 6.27
C GLN A 176 -18.80 6.74 6.47
N ASN A 177 -18.27 6.20 7.56
CA ASN A 177 -16.88 6.38 7.98
C ASN A 177 -16.01 5.16 7.70
N ILE A 178 -16.59 3.96 7.56
CA ILE A 178 -15.85 2.70 7.49
C ILE A 178 -16.17 1.96 6.19
N LYS A 179 -15.11 1.52 5.51
CA LYS A 179 -15.20 0.59 4.38
C LYS A 179 -14.29 -0.61 4.64
N LEU A 180 -14.77 -1.79 4.29
CA LEU A 180 -13.98 -3.02 4.29
C LEU A 180 -13.49 -3.29 2.87
N LYS A 181 -12.29 -3.82 2.75
CA LYS A 181 -11.65 -4.15 1.48
C LYS A 181 -11.25 -5.61 1.48
N ILE A 182 -11.59 -6.32 0.41
CA ILE A 182 -11.06 -7.65 0.11
C ILE A 182 -10.56 -7.66 -1.31
N GLY A 183 -9.44 -8.31 -1.56
CA GLY A 183 -8.91 -8.38 -2.93
C GLY A 183 -7.80 -9.39 -3.07
N TYR A 184 -7.42 -9.59 -4.32
CA TYR A 184 -6.30 -10.41 -4.75
C TYR A 184 -5.42 -9.62 -5.70
N PHE A 185 -4.11 -9.80 -5.60
CA PHE A 185 -3.16 -9.17 -6.50
C PHE A 185 -1.89 -10.00 -6.66
N GLN A 186 -1.16 -9.70 -7.71
CA GLN A 186 0.15 -10.26 -7.98
C GLN A 186 1.21 -9.16 -7.89
N ILE A 187 2.35 -9.53 -7.34
CA ILE A 187 3.58 -8.72 -7.33
C ILE A 187 4.53 -9.37 -8.31
N LYS A 188 4.75 -8.72 -9.45
CA LYS A 188 5.76 -9.12 -10.42
C LYS A 188 7.05 -8.37 -10.13
N THR A 189 8.12 -9.09 -9.86
CA THR A 189 9.50 -8.58 -9.79
C THR A 189 10.27 -9.02 -11.06
N PRO A 190 11.52 -8.62 -11.27
CA PRO A 190 12.32 -9.12 -12.39
C PRO A 190 12.45 -10.65 -12.42
N ASN A 191 12.44 -11.31 -11.27
CA ASN A 191 12.77 -12.73 -11.15
C ASN A 191 11.62 -13.61 -10.69
N THR A 192 10.51 -13.03 -10.15
CA THR A 192 9.46 -13.84 -9.52
C THR A 192 8.10 -13.16 -9.58
N VAL A 193 7.04 -13.95 -9.41
CA VAL A 193 5.66 -13.49 -9.27
C VAL A 193 5.10 -14.01 -7.95
N LEU A 194 4.74 -13.11 -7.05
CA LEU A 194 4.15 -13.44 -5.75
C LEU A 194 2.64 -13.20 -5.81
N LYS A 195 1.86 -14.11 -5.24
CA LYS A 195 0.41 -14.02 -5.13
C LYS A 195 0.02 -13.52 -3.74
N ARG A 196 -0.92 -12.57 -3.67
CA ARG A 196 -1.32 -11.94 -2.41
C ARG A 196 -2.82 -11.77 -2.31
N ALA A 197 -3.37 -12.16 -1.18
CA ALA A 197 -4.68 -11.70 -0.73
C ALA A 197 -4.52 -10.40 0.08
N GLN A 198 -5.52 -9.53 0.05
CA GLN A 198 -5.56 -8.32 0.86
C GLN A 198 -6.89 -8.23 1.58
N LEU A 199 -6.81 -7.97 2.88
CA LEU A 199 -7.93 -7.68 3.76
C LEU A 199 -7.69 -6.31 4.39
N GLY A 200 -8.63 -5.39 4.28
CA GLY A 200 -8.38 -4.02 4.72
C GLY A 200 -9.59 -3.38 5.37
N ILE A 201 -9.31 -2.46 6.26
CA ILE A 201 -10.25 -1.50 6.81
C ILE A 201 -9.81 -0.09 6.43
N LEU A 202 -10.73 0.69 5.89
CA LEU A 202 -10.52 2.09 5.57
C LEU A 202 -11.42 2.92 6.48
N ILE A 203 -10.81 3.84 7.25
CA ILE A 203 -11.54 4.69 8.20
C ILE A 203 -11.38 6.14 7.78
N ASN A 204 -12.52 6.83 7.63
CA ASN A 204 -12.55 8.26 7.36
C ASN A 204 -13.28 8.96 8.50
N THR A 205 -12.66 9.94 9.14
CA THR A 205 -13.29 10.75 10.20
C THR A 205 -13.24 12.22 9.84
N ASP A 206 -14.15 12.99 10.37
CA ASP A 206 -14.19 14.45 10.17
C ASP A 206 -14.19 15.14 11.54
N PHE A 207 -13.06 15.75 11.90
CA PHE A 207 -12.87 16.55 13.10
C PHE A 207 -13.00 18.06 12.82
N SER A 208 -13.17 18.47 11.56
CA SER A 208 -13.27 19.90 11.20
C SER A 208 -14.49 20.61 11.79
N LYS A 209 -15.47 19.84 12.25
CA LYS A 209 -16.72 20.36 12.87
C LYS A 209 -16.65 20.44 14.38
N GLN A 210 -15.58 19.97 15.02
CA GLN A 210 -15.43 19.94 16.48
C GLN A 210 -14.56 21.11 17.02
N ALA A 211 -13.95 21.90 16.13
CA ALA A 211 -13.15 23.05 16.49
C ALA A 211 -14.05 24.32 16.50
N ILE A 212 -14.85 24.48 17.55
CA ILE A 212 -15.47 25.76 17.96
C ILE A 212 -15.26 25.88 19.46
#